data_7ddd6cff925847b03ede4e796b1c4e5d
#
_entry.id   7ddd6cff925847b03ede4e796b1c4e5d
#
_cell.length_a   1.000
_cell.length_b   1.000
_cell.length_c   1.000
_cell.angle_alpha   90.00
_cell.angle_beta   90.00
_cell.angle_gamma   90.00
#
_symmetry.space_group_name_H-M   'P 1'
#
loop_
_entity.id
_entity.type
_entity.pdbx_description
1 polymer ?
#
loop_
_entity_poly.entity_id
_entity_poly.type
_entity_poly.pdbx_seq_one_letter_code
_entity_poly.pdbx_strand_id
1 'polypeptide(L)'
;MATHFIFGSDHYDKVLSRVASVKRSLWIGTADIKDLYVKVGSQTKPFLALLAQLIKKGVEIRLIHAKEPGPAFREDFDKYPALFEGLERVLCPRVHFKILVFDGQVAYIGSANLTGAGIGMKGEGTRNFEAGILTDNPELVEQAMNQFDDVWIGKHCKACKRKEFCGDPIA
;
A
#
# COMPACT_ATOMS: atom_id res chain seq x y z
N MET A 1 -3.00 19.75 11.58
CA MET A 1 -1.81 18.90 11.58
C MET A 1 -0.84 19.40 10.54
N ALA A 2 0.38 19.12 10.75
CA ALA A 2 1.45 19.51 9.86
C ALA A 2 1.75 18.36 8.89
N THR A 3 2.28 18.70 7.73
CA THR A 3 2.92 17.75 6.84
C THR A 3 4.32 17.44 7.38
N HIS A 4 4.63 16.16 7.54
CA HIS A 4 5.91 15.68 8.04
C HIS A 4 6.73 15.07 6.92
N PHE A 5 7.99 15.44 6.82
CA PHE A 5 8.95 14.76 5.96
C PHE A 5 9.32 13.41 6.56
N ILE A 6 9.28 12.36 5.76
CA ILE A 6 9.51 10.97 6.15
C ILE A 6 10.78 10.46 5.49
N PHE A 7 11.69 9.93 6.29
CA PHE A 7 12.95 9.33 5.82
C PHE A 7 13.39 8.21 6.78
N GLY A 8 14.31 7.34 6.34
CA GLY A 8 14.87 6.28 7.17
C GLY A 8 13.80 5.40 7.83
N SER A 9 13.95 5.12 9.11
CA SER A 9 13.02 4.28 9.90
C SER A 9 11.64 4.89 10.08
N ASP A 10 11.47 6.20 9.88
CA ASP A 10 10.17 6.86 9.95
C ASP A 10 9.14 6.23 8.98
N HIS A 11 9.60 5.65 7.88
CA HIS A 11 8.73 4.91 6.97
C HIS A 11 8.02 3.75 7.67
N TYR A 12 8.72 3.06 8.56
CA TYR A 12 8.10 2.04 9.39
C TYR A 12 7.37 2.65 10.59
N ASP A 13 8.08 3.45 11.39
CA ASP A 13 7.61 3.91 12.70
C ASP A 13 6.38 4.82 12.63
N LYS A 14 6.29 5.66 11.59
CA LYS A 14 5.20 6.65 11.44
C LYS A 14 4.19 6.30 10.34
N VAL A 15 4.59 5.52 9.33
CA VAL A 15 3.74 5.20 8.18
C VAL A 15 3.20 3.78 8.27
N LEU A 16 4.04 2.74 8.14
CA LEU A 16 3.56 1.36 8.10
C LEU A 16 2.88 0.94 9.42
N SER A 17 3.42 1.33 10.56
CA SER A 17 2.83 1.03 11.86
C SER A 17 1.40 1.57 12.03
N ARG A 18 1.07 2.66 11.32
CA ARG A 18 -0.26 3.27 11.33
C ARG A 18 -1.35 2.34 10.78
N VAL A 19 -1.00 1.40 9.91
CA VAL A 19 -1.96 0.45 9.33
C VAL A 19 -2.74 -0.28 10.42
N ALA A 20 -2.10 -0.63 11.53
CA ALA A 20 -2.75 -1.34 12.64
C ALA A 20 -3.89 -0.53 13.31
N SER A 21 -3.90 0.78 13.16
CA SER A 21 -4.89 1.69 13.76
C SER A 21 -6.04 2.10 12.83
N VAL A 22 -6.03 1.66 11.58
CA VAL A 22 -7.08 1.95 10.60
C VAL A 22 -8.41 1.36 11.05
N LYS A 23 -9.50 2.12 10.86
CA LYS A 23 -10.84 1.75 11.32
C LYS A 23 -11.88 1.62 10.23
N ARG A 24 -11.71 2.31 9.09
CA ARG A 24 -12.71 2.36 8.02
C ARG A 24 -12.16 1.91 6.68
N SER A 25 -11.07 2.52 6.22
CA SER A 25 -10.54 2.24 4.90
C SER A 25 -9.02 2.40 4.84
N LEU A 26 -8.38 1.55 4.05
CA LEU A 26 -6.96 1.60 3.74
C LEU A 26 -6.77 1.49 2.22
N TRP A 27 -6.21 2.51 1.60
CA TRP A 27 -5.83 2.45 0.20
C TRP A 27 -4.31 2.34 0.08
N ILE A 28 -3.85 1.39 -0.69
CA ILE A 28 -2.42 1.06 -0.85
C ILE A 28 -2.09 1.09 -2.34
N GLY A 29 -1.25 2.04 -2.75
CA GLY A 29 -0.66 2.09 -4.08
C GLY A 29 0.85 1.87 -3.99
N THR A 30 1.38 0.93 -4.76
CA THR A 30 2.81 0.59 -4.75
C THR A 30 3.24 0.02 -6.10
N ALA A 31 4.48 0.25 -6.52
CA ALA A 31 4.99 -0.38 -7.74
C ALA A 31 5.39 -1.84 -7.49
N ASP A 32 6.00 -2.12 -6.35
CA ASP A 32 6.42 -3.46 -5.96
C ASP A 32 5.84 -3.82 -4.59
N ILE A 33 5.43 -5.06 -4.42
CA ILE A 33 4.87 -5.59 -3.18
C ILE A 33 5.55 -6.91 -2.83
N LYS A 34 5.97 -7.02 -1.58
CA LYS A 34 6.45 -8.27 -0.98
C LYS A 34 5.81 -8.41 0.38
N ASP A 35 5.66 -9.64 0.85
CA ASP A 35 5.26 -9.80 2.22
C ASP A 35 6.35 -9.25 3.14
N LEU A 36 5.92 -8.58 4.18
CA LEU A 36 6.78 -7.94 5.17
C LEU A 36 6.15 -8.11 6.55
N TYR A 37 6.92 -7.80 7.58
CA TYR A 37 6.48 -7.97 8.95
C TYR A 37 6.16 -6.63 9.62
N VAL A 38 5.17 -6.65 10.49
CA VAL A 38 4.75 -5.50 11.29
C VAL A 38 4.62 -5.90 12.77
N LYS A 39 4.90 -4.96 13.66
CA LYS A 39 4.63 -5.11 15.09
C LYS A 39 3.19 -4.68 15.38
N VAL A 40 2.46 -5.55 16.06
CA VAL A 40 1.12 -5.28 16.56
C VAL A 40 1.12 -5.61 18.06
N GLY A 41 1.16 -4.60 18.89
CA GLY A 41 1.43 -4.77 20.31
C GLY A 41 2.84 -5.35 20.55
N SER A 42 2.93 -6.45 21.30
CA SER A 42 4.19 -7.18 21.57
C SER A 42 4.56 -8.23 20.52
N GLN A 43 3.70 -8.44 19.51
CA GLN A 43 3.89 -9.49 18.52
C GLN A 43 4.35 -8.92 17.18
N THR A 44 5.23 -9.66 16.48
CA THR A 44 5.55 -9.42 15.08
C THR A 44 4.72 -10.35 14.21
N LYS A 45 4.02 -9.80 13.24
CA LYS A 45 3.11 -10.55 12.34
C LYS A 45 3.43 -10.26 10.88
N PRO A 46 3.16 -11.20 9.95
CA PRO A 46 3.10 -10.90 8.53
C PRO A 46 2.10 -9.76 8.26
N PHE A 47 2.45 -8.87 7.34
CA PHE A 47 1.57 -7.75 6.96
C PHE A 47 0.24 -8.24 6.39
N LEU A 48 0.27 -9.32 5.61
CA LEU A 48 -0.94 -9.95 5.07
C LEU A 48 -1.87 -10.45 6.19
N ALA A 49 -1.33 -10.98 7.29
CA ALA A 49 -2.13 -11.35 8.46
C ALA A 49 -2.84 -10.13 9.08
N LEU A 50 -2.15 -8.98 9.14
CA LEU A 50 -2.75 -7.74 9.63
C LEU A 50 -3.87 -7.28 8.70
N LEU A 51 -3.67 -7.29 7.38
CA LEU A 51 -4.72 -6.93 6.42
C LEU A 51 -5.95 -7.84 6.57
N ALA A 52 -5.75 -9.15 6.69
CA ALA A 52 -6.83 -10.11 6.92
C ALA A 52 -7.60 -9.83 8.21
N GLN A 53 -6.90 -9.44 9.29
CA GLN A 53 -7.56 -9.04 10.54
C GLN A 53 -8.39 -7.75 10.39
N LEU A 54 -7.88 -6.76 9.66
CA LEU A 54 -8.60 -5.51 9.39
C LEU A 54 -9.87 -5.77 8.56
N ILE A 55 -9.78 -6.61 7.53
CA ILE A 55 -10.94 -7.00 6.70
C ILE A 55 -12.01 -7.67 7.57
N LYS A 56 -11.64 -8.59 8.44
CA LYS A 56 -12.57 -9.23 9.39
C LYS A 56 -13.25 -8.24 10.36
N LYS A 57 -12.63 -7.09 10.59
CA LYS A 57 -13.19 -5.99 11.38
C LYS A 57 -14.04 -5.01 10.56
N GLY A 58 -14.23 -5.27 9.27
CA GLY A 58 -15.02 -4.42 8.38
C GLY A 58 -14.25 -3.26 7.73
N VAL A 59 -12.92 -3.28 7.78
CA VAL A 59 -12.10 -2.27 7.08
C VAL A 59 -12.08 -2.59 5.59
N GLU A 60 -12.42 -1.60 4.75
CA GLU A 60 -12.31 -1.68 3.30
C GLU A 60 -10.85 -1.48 2.88
N ILE A 61 -10.27 -2.44 2.15
CA ILE A 61 -8.88 -2.35 1.71
C ILE A 61 -8.80 -2.42 0.19
N ARG A 62 -8.20 -1.40 -0.42
CA ARG A 62 -7.89 -1.33 -1.85
C ARG A 62 -6.39 -1.35 -2.08
N LEU A 63 -5.94 -2.20 -2.99
CA LEU A 63 -4.55 -2.36 -3.37
C LEU A 63 -4.35 -2.18 -4.88
N ILE A 64 -3.51 -1.22 -5.27
CA ILE A 64 -2.99 -1.12 -6.63
C ILE A 64 -1.51 -1.48 -6.62
N HIS A 65 -1.09 -2.39 -7.49
CA HIS A 65 0.31 -2.74 -7.66
C HIS A 65 0.68 -2.91 -9.13
N ALA A 66 1.98 -2.75 -9.44
CA ALA A 66 2.43 -2.75 -10.84
C ALA A 66 2.89 -4.12 -11.34
N LYS A 67 3.33 -4.99 -10.45
CA LYS A 67 3.91 -6.29 -10.77
C LYS A 67 3.17 -7.40 -10.04
N GLU A 68 3.07 -8.54 -10.68
CA GLU A 68 2.66 -9.77 -9.98
C GLU A 68 3.64 -10.08 -8.85
N PRO A 69 3.15 -10.35 -7.65
CA PRO A 69 4.00 -10.74 -6.54
C PRO A 69 4.68 -12.08 -6.78
N GLY A 70 5.84 -12.28 -6.17
CA GLY A 70 6.57 -13.53 -6.25
C GLY A 70 5.86 -14.72 -5.55
N PRO A 71 6.34 -15.97 -5.75
CA PRO A 71 5.71 -17.17 -5.19
C PRO A 71 5.55 -17.13 -3.67
N ALA A 72 6.56 -16.64 -2.95
CA ALA A 72 6.50 -16.53 -1.48
C ALA A 72 5.34 -15.64 -0.99
N PHE A 73 5.08 -14.53 -1.69
CA PHE A 73 3.93 -13.68 -1.37
C PHE A 73 2.62 -14.43 -1.61
N ARG A 74 2.51 -15.18 -2.70
CA ARG A 74 1.31 -15.95 -3.03
C ARG A 74 1.05 -17.04 -2.00
N GLU A 75 2.08 -17.78 -1.60
CA GLU A 75 1.97 -18.79 -0.55
C GLU A 75 1.50 -18.20 0.78
N ASP A 76 2.00 -17.02 1.14
CA ASP A 76 1.56 -16.31 2.34
C ASP A 76 0.13 -15.76 2.20
N PHE A 77 -0.22 -15.24 1.03
CA PHE A 77 -1.57 -14.77 0.74
C PHE A 77 -2.62 -15.88 0.90
N ASP A 78 -2.31 -17.08 0.40
CA ASP A 78 -3.21 -18.23 0.44
C ASP A 78 -3.50 -18.72 1.88
N LYS A 79 -2.67 -18.36 2.86
CA LYS A 79 -2.90 -18.67 4.28
C LYS A 79 -4.06 -17.88 4.90
N TYR A 80 -4.53 -16.82 4.24
CA TYR A 80 -5.52 -15.91 4.80
C TYR A 80 -6.76 -15.79 3.89
N PRO A 81 -7.76 -16.69 4.02
CA PRO A 81 -8.96 -16.67 3.16
C PRO A 81 -9.70 -15.33 3.12
N ALA A 82 -9.67 -14.56 4.22
CA ALA A 82 -10.28 -13.24 4.26
C ALA A 82 -9.74 -12.26 3.20
N LEU A 83 -8.50 -12.48 2.71
CA LEU A 83 -7.92 -11.67 1.65
C LEU A 83 -8.60 -11.91 0.30
N PHE A 84 -9.03 -13.15 0.00
CA PHE A 84 -9.78 -13.45 -1.22
C PHE A 84 -11.16 -12.79 -1.23
N GLU A 85 -11.79 -12.68 -0.07
CA GLU A 85 -13.14 -12.16 0.07
C GLU A 85 -13.18 -10.64 0.17
N GLY A 86 -12.16 -10.04 0.79
CA GLY A 86 -12.22 -8.64 1.19
C GLY A 86 -11.09 -7.73 0.73
N LEU A 87 -10.02 -8.24 0.10
CA LEU A 87 -9.00 -7.40 -0.49
C LEU A 87 -9.36 -7.07 -1.94
N GLU A 88 -9.79 -5.84 -2.19
CA GLU A 88 -9.98 -5.35 -3.55
C GLU A 88 -8.61 -5.03 -4.17
N ARG A 89 -8.32 -5.58 -5.35
CA ARG A 89 -6.98 -5.50 -5.96
C ARG A 89 -7.04 -5.20 -7.44
N VAL A 90 -6.20 -4.26 -7.88
CA VAL A 90 -5.97 -3.91 -9.29
C VAL A 90 -4.49 -4.01 -9.62
N LEU A 91 -4.16 -4.65 -10.72
CA LEU A 91 -2.82 -4.67 -11.27
C LEU A 91 -2.73 -3.66 -12.41
N CYS A 92 -1.81 -2.70 -12.30
CA CYS A 92 -1.55 -1.73 -13.37
C CYS A 92 -0.04 -1.53 -13.56
N PRO A 93 0.55 -2.01 -14.66
CA PRO A 93 2.00 -1.98 -14.90
C PRO A 93 2.57 -0.56 -15.05
N ARG A 94 1.72 0.46 -15.14
CA ARG A 94 2.13 1.87 -15.20
C ARG A 94 2.23 2.53 -13.82
N VAL A 95 1.75 1.88 -12.78
CA VAL A 95 1.82 2.44 -11.42
C VAL A 95 3.26 2.48 -10.95
N HIS A 96 3.71 3.68 -10.57
CA HIS A 96 5.00 3.91 -9.95
C HIS A 96 4.91 4.81 -8.71
N PHE A 97 3.74 5.36 -8.43
CA PHE A 97 3.51 6.08 -7.18
C PHE A 97 3.53 5.12 -5.98
N LYS A 98 3.86 5.64 -4.81
CA LYS A 98 3.71 4.97 -3.52
C LYS A 98 2.86 5.87 -2.66
N ILE A 99 1.61 5.48 -2.52
CA ILE A 99 0.57 6.22 -1.81
C ILE A 99 -0.10 5.27 -0.83
N LEU A 100 -0.19 5.68 0.44
CA LEU A 100 -1.06 5.03 1.41
C LEU A 100 -2.04 6.07 1.94
N VAL A 101 -3.33 5.72 1.97
CA VAL A 101 -4.36 6.59 2.54
C VAL A 101 -5.05 5.85 3.68
N PHE A 102 -5.06 6.47 4.84
CA PHE A 102 -5.59 5.92 6.09
C PHE A 102 -6.89 6.62 6.43
N ASP A 103 -8.01 5.88 6.41
CA ASP A 103 -9.36 6.35 6.74
C ASP A 103 -9.84 7.58 5.94
N GLY A 104 -9.22 7.85 4.78
CA GLY A 104 -9.48 9.06 3.99
C GLY A 104 -9.04 10.37 4.64
N GLN A 105 -8.22 10.32 5.70
CA GLN A 105 -7.86 11.49 6.51
C GLN A 105 -6.37 11.79 6.53
N VAL A 106 -5.53 10.77 6.37
CA VAL A 106 -4.08 10.90 6.38
C VAL A 106 -3.52 10.21 5.15
N ALA A 107 -2.56 10.82 4.47
CA ALA A 107 -1.87 10.21 3.34
C ALA A 107 -0.36 10.18 3.54
N TYR A 108 0.25 9.06 3.16
CA TYR A 108 1.66 8.98 2.83
C TYR A 108 1.83 9.07 1.32
N ILE A 109 2.76 9.89 0.87
CA ILE A 109 3.14 10.06 -0.54
C ILE A 109 4.67 10.04 -0.59
N GLY A 110 5.25 9.09 -1.33
CA GLY A 110 6.70 8.99 -1.34
C GLY A 110 7.26 7.96 -2.31
N SER A 111 8.49 7.54 -2.04
CA SER A 111 9.24 6.62 -2.88
C SER A 111 9.24 5.16 -2.38
N ALA A 112 8.88 4.90 -1.11
CA ALA A 112 9.02 3.60 -0.49
C ALA A 112 7.97 2.59 -0.96
N ASN A 113 8.41 1.55 -1.65
CA ASN A 113 7.55 0.42 -2.00
C ASN A 113 7.14 -0.39 -0.75
N LEU A 114 6.06 -1.16 -0.88
CA LEU A 114 5.57 -2.08 0.15
C LEU A 114 6.47 -3.32 0.23
N THR A 115 7.70 -3.11 0.66
CA THR A 115 8.76 -4.13 0.83
C THR A 115 9.50 -3.91 2.13
N GLY A 116 10.16 -4.95 2.63
CA GLY A 116 10.92 -4.85 3.88
C GLY A 116 12.03 -3.78 3.86
N ALA A 117 12.70 -3.59 2.73
CA ALA A 117 13.75 -2.59 2.55
C ALA A 117 13.21 -1.17 2.28
N GLY A 118 12.01 -1.05 1.71
CA GLY A 118 11.35 0.22 1.47
C GLY A 118 10.69 0.75 2.74
N ILE A 119 9.45 0.34 2.98
CA ILE A 119 8.63 0.84 4.09
C ILE A 119 8.72 -0.02 5.36
N GLY A 120 9.29 -1.23 5.26
CA GLY A 120 9.27 -2.24 6.32
C GLY A 120 10.33 -2.07 7.41
N MET A 121 10.56 -3.16 8.15
CA MET A 121 11.37 -3.19 9.39
C MET A 121 12.87 -3.43 9.19
N LYS A 122 13.38 -3.49 7.97
CA LYS A 122 14.83 -3.71 7.76
C LYS A 122 15.66 -2.62 8.43
N GLY A 123 16.79 -3.03 9.04
CA GLY A 123 17.69 -2.13 9.72
C GLY A 123 18.45 -1.19 8.77
N GLU A 124 19.13 -0.20 9.33
CA GLU A 124 19.81 0.88 8.59
C GLU A 124 20.79 0.35 7.52
N GLY A 125 21.53 -0.72 7.79
CA GLY A 125 22.50 -1.28 6.85
C GLY A 125 21.90 -1.98 5.62
N THR A 126 20.60 -2.23 5.60
CA THR A 126 19.90 -2.96 4.52
C THR A 126 18.65 -2.25 4.01
N ARG A 127 18.29 -1.12 4.64
CA ARG A 127 17.18 -0.28 4.24
C ARG A 127 17.53 0.55 3.01
N ASN A 128 16.59 0.73 2.09
CA ASN A 128 16.75 1.70 1.02
C ASN A 128 16.73 3.13 1.57
N PHE A 129 17.42 4.04 0.88
CA PHE A 129 17.23 5.48 1.09
C PHE A 129 15.96 5.92 0.37
N GLU A 130 14.92 6.13 1.15
CA GLU A 130 13.60 6.54 0.66
C GLU A 130 13.23 7.90 1.26
N ALA A 131 12.35 8.62 0.56
CA ALA A 131 11.82 9.89 1.02
C ALA A 131 10.33 9.99 0.75
N GLY A 132 9.61 10.73 1.58
CA GLY A 132 8.19 10.97 1.40
C GLY A 132 7.66 12.02 2.36
N ILE A 133 6.36 12.20 2.31
CA ILE A 133 5.61 13.02 3.27
C ILE A 133 4.48 12.20 3.88
N LEU A 134 4.19 12.48 5.12
CA LEU A 134 2.97 12.04 5.81
C LEU A 134 2.17 13.30 6.17
N THR A 135 0.93 13.38 5.73
CA THR A 135 0.13 14.60 5.84
C THR A 135 -1.32 14.30 6.16
N ASP A 136 -1.97 15.19 6.92
CA ASP A 136 -3.43 15.27 7.02
C ASP A 136 -3.98 16.58 6.45
N ASN A 137 -3.18 17.30 5.67
CA ASN A 137 -3.69 18.41 4.89
C ASN A 137 -4.78 17.89 3.95
N PRO A 138 -6.04 18.36 4.08
CA PRO A 138 -7.17 17.80 3.32
C PRO A 138 -6.98 17.89 1.81
N GLU A 139 -6.38 18.98 1.33
CA GLU A 139 -6.13 19.17 -0.10
C GLU A 139 -5.13 18.14 -0.65
N LEU A 140 -4.02 17.89 0.07
CA LEU A 140 -3.04 16.89 -0.34
C LEU A 140 -3.60 15.47 -0.24
N VAL A 141 -4.40 15.18 0.79
CA VAL A 141 -5.06 13.88 0.93
C VAL A 141 -6.03 13.66 -0.23
N GLU A 142 -6.85 14.65 -0.57
CA GLU A 142 -7.77 14.59 -1.71
C GLU A 142 -7.03 14.38 -3.04
N GLN A 143 -5.95 15.12 -3.28
CA GLN A 143 -5.14 14.95 -4.49
C GLN A 143 -4.52 13.55 -4.59
N ALA A 144 -4.03 13.01 -3.47
CA ALA A 144 -3.50 11.64 -3.43
C ALA A 144 -4.60 10.60 -3.72
N MET A 145 -5.79 10.78 -3.14
CA MET A 145 -6.94 9.92 -3.40
C MET A 145 -7.40 9.99 -4.85
N ASN A 146 -7.46 11.20 -5.44
CA ASN A 146 -7.84 11.39 -6.84
C ASN A 146 -6.84 10.71 -7.79
N GLN A 147 -5.53 10.82 -7.52
CA GLN A 147 -4.50 10.12 -8.30
C GLN A 147 -4.66 8.60 -8.23
N PHE A 148 -4.94 8.07 -7.05
CA PHE A 148 -5.20 6.65 -6.83
C PHE A 148 -6.47 6.21 -7.56
N ASP A 149 -7.56 6.94 -7.39
CA ASP A 149 -8.87 6.59 -7.93
C ASP A 149 -8.92 6.66 -9.44
N ASP A 150 -8.25 7.62 -10.08
CA ASP A 150 -8.12 7.71 -11.54
C ASP A 150 -7.52 6.41 -12.15
N VAL A 151 -6.58 5.78 -11.44
CA VAL A 151 -6.04 4.47 -11.84
C VAL A 151 -7.02 3.35 -11.51
N TRP A 152 -7.62 3.41 -10.33
CA TRP A 152 -8.56 2.40 -9.83
C TRP A 152 -9.74 2.19 -10.76
N ILE A 153 -10.36 3.27 -11.21
CA ILE A 153 -11.52 3.23 -12.14
C ILE A 153 -11.14 3.03 -13.61
N GLY A 154 -9.84 2.92 -13.90
CA GLY A 154 -9.37 2.72 -15.27
C GLY A 154 -9.52 3.94 -16.20
N LYS A 155 -9.55 5.16 -15.67
CA LYS A 155 -9.71 6.41 -16.44
C LYS A 155 -8.79 6.51 -17.66
N HIS A 156 -7.59 5.97 -17.56
CA HIS A 156 -6.57 6.03 -18.61
C HIS A 156 -6.46 4.75 -19.45
N CYS A 157 -7.30 3.73 -19.22
CA CYS A 157 -7.17 2.43 -19.85
C CYS A 157 -7.46 2.47 -21.36
N LYS A 158 -8.45 3.26 -21.79
CA LYS A 158 -8.84 3.35 -23.21
C LYS A 158 -7.66 3.74 -24.12
N ALA A 159 -6.87 4.72 -23.72
CA ALA A 159 -5.70 5.21 -24.47
C ALA A 159 -4.37 4.57 -24.02
N CYS A 160 -4.41 3.54 -23.20
CA CYS A 160 -3.20 2.94 -22.66
C CYS A 160 -2.44 2.15 -23.73
N LYS A 161 -1.14 2.45 -23.86
CA LYS A 161 -0.23 1.75 -24.80
C LYS A 161 0.53 0.59 -24.16
N ARG A 162 0.14 0.19 -22.93
CA ARG A 162 0.77 -0.90 -22.16
C ARG A 162 -0.20 -2.06 -21.90
N LYS A 163 -1.27 -2.17 -22.67
CA LYS A 163 -2.30 -3.21 -22.49
C LYS A 163 -1.75 -4.63 -22.59
N GLU A 164 -0.75 -4.85 -23.44
CA GLU A 164 -0.08 -6.15 -23.61
C GLU A 164 0.61 -6.67 -22.34
N PHE A 165 0.98 -5.74 -21.42
CA PHE A 165 1.62 -6.08 -20.12
C PHE A 165 0.64 -6.01 -18.95
N CYS A 166 -0.63 -5.74 -19.23
CA CYS A 166 -1.65 -5.54 -18.20
C CYS A 166 -2.38 -6.86 -17.95
N GLY A 167 -2.34 -7.36 -16.71
CA GLY A 167 -3.08 -8.54 -16.29
C GLY A 167 -4.58 -8.28 -16.08
N ASP A 168 -5.00 -7.00 -16.06
CA ASP A 168 -6.37 -6.59 -15.74
C ASP A 168 -6.80 -5.40 -16.63
N PRO A 169 -6.82 -5.56 -17.97
CA PRO A 169 -7.13 -4.46 -18.87
C PRO A 169 -8.64 -4.13 -18.86
N ILE A 170 -8.97 -2.89 -18.57
CA ILE A 170 -10.32 -2.36 -18.81
C ILE A 170 -10.42 -1.92 -20.29
N ALA A 171 -11.40 -2.44 -20.97
CA ALA A 171 -11.63 -2.20 -22.38
C ALA A 171 -12.10 -0.76 -22.71
#